data_b17410fe68530ba4965ea91629b5cb83
#
_entry.id   b17410fe68530ba4965ea91629b5cb83
#
_cell.length_a   1.000
_cell.length_b   1.000
_cell.length_c   1.000
_cell.angle_alpha   90.00
_cell.angle_beta   90.00
_cell.angle_gamma   90.00
#
_symmetry.space_group_name_H-M   'P 1'
#
loop_
_entity.id
_entity.type
_entity.pdbx_description
1 polymer ?
#
loop_
_entity_poly.entity_id
_entity_poly.type
_entity_poly.pdbx_seq_one_letter_code
_entity_poly.pdbx_strand_id
1 'polypeptide(L)'
;MVEQTVAAETTTASQLTGSWLRTARLAWVLLALLMAAMLLTALPAYGQTMRGELAHLSPQNQDNMTAVFVVLAGIASLTTALLCFGLALLFFRQRFTEPVAAGLSFYLLLYAVIMAGPLELWGAYWLGDASLALRLQSGLIAVPTIALLVLFPNGRFVPKWSRWLVPVTIPLSVVLLLLPTNDPTLFTGSLSGLITALTAGLIGLFAVAFYAQYVRYRQVSTAVERQQTKWVVYGLALWLGYMLLSSIPYYYLESLPPDAPVPWWASISVLGW
;
A
#
# COMPACT_ATOMS: atom_id res chain seq x y z
N MET A 1 -6.86 -30.33 -36.64
CA MET A 1 -8.14 -29.60 -36.49
C MET A 1 -8.65 -29.55 -35.03
N VAL A 2 -8.29 -30.51 -34.18
CA VAL A 2 -8.70 -30.53 -32.74
C VAL A 2 -7.88 -29.55 -31.90
N GLU A 3 -6.62 -29.28 -32.25
CA GLU A 3 -5.74 -28.34 -31.49
C GLU A 3 -6.14 -26.87 -31.63
N GLN A 4 -6.75 -26.46 -32.72
CA GLN A 4 -7.23 -25.09 -32.92
C GLN A 4 -8.47 -24.76 -32.12
N THR A 5 -9.31 -25.75 -31.80
CA THR A 5 -10.54 -25.54 -31.01
C THR A 5 -10.24 -25.39 -29.52
N VAL A 6 -9.18 -26.03 -29.00
CA VAL A 6 -8.75 -25.89 -27.60
C VAL A 6 -8.09 -24.52 -27.34
N ALA A 7 -7.41 -23.95 -28.33
CA ALA A 7 -6.81 -22.61 -28.21
C ALA A 7 -7.83 -21.47 -28.17
N ALA A 8 -9.02 -21.65 -28.76
CA ALA A 8 -10.07 -20.63 -28.78
C ALA A 8 -10.88 -20.53 -27.47
N GLU A 9 -10.95 -21.60 -26.66
CA GLU A 9 -11.66 -21.59 -25.38
C GLU A 9 -10.88 -20.98 -24.20
N THR A 10 -9.58 -20.75 -24.36
CA THR A 10 -8.73 -20.26 -23.27
C THR A 10 -8.65 -18.73 -23.13
N THR A 11 -9.34 -17.95 -23.98
CA THR A 11 -9.10 -16.48 -24.04
C THR A 11 -10.33 -15.60 -23.78
N THR A 12 -11.40 -16.07 -23.19
CA THR A 12 -12.42 -15.15 -22.67
C THR A 12 -12.07 -14.73 -21.23
N ALA A 13 -11.03 -13.91 -21.09
CA ALA A 13 -10.91 -13.06 -19.91
C ALA A 13 -12.21 -12.22 -19.84
N SER A 14 -12.93 -12.30 -18.72
CA SER A 14 -14.14 -11.50 -18.50
C SER A 14 -13.79 -10.03 -18.67
N GLN A 15 -14.25 -9.42 -19.76
CA GLN A 15 -14.02 -7.99 -19.99
C GLN A 15 -15.15 -7.19 -19.37
N LEU A 16 -14.81 -6.04 -18.81
CA LEU A 16 -15.79 -5.05 -18.36
C LEU A 16 -16.47 -4.46 -19.59
N THR A 17 -17.79 -4.59 -19.69
CA THR A 17 -18.57 -4.11 -20.84
C THR A 17 -19.82 -3.33 -20.41
N GLY A 18 -20.40 -2.58 -21.32
CA GLY A 18 -21.68 -1.93 -21.13
C GLY A 18 -21.72 -0.88 -20.02
N SER A 19 -22.79 -0.92 -19.21
CA SER A 19 -23.00 0.03 -18.11
C SER A 19 -21.94 -0.07 -17.01
N TRP A 20 -21.47 -1.28 -16.69
CA TRP A 20 -20.42 -1.51 -15.69
C TRP A 20 -19.12 -0.79 -16.05
N LEU A 21 -18.71 -0.80 -17.30
CA LEU A 21 -17.51 -0.09 -17.75
C LEU A 21 -17.67 1.42 -17.61
N ARG A 22 -18.85 1.97 -17.94
CA ARG A 22 -19.12 3.41 -17.79
C ARG A 22 -19.09 3.82 -16.32
N THR A 23 -19.78 3.07 -15.46
CA THR A 23 -19.81 3.34 -14.01
C THR A 23 -18.41 3.25 -13.40
N ALA A 24 -17.63 2.22 -13.76
CA ALA A 24 -16.25 2.07 -13.28
C ALA A 24 -15.35 3.22 -13.75
N ARG A 25 -15.49 3.69 -14.99
CA ARG A 25 -14.75 4.85 -15.50
C ARG A 25 -15.11 6.14 -14.76
N LEU A 26 -16.40 6.38 -14.54
CA LEU A 26 -16.84 7.55 -13.77
C LEU A 26 -16.33 7.49 -12.33
N ALA A 27 -16.46 6.35 -11.66
CA ALA A 27 -15.94 6.17 -10.30
C ALA A 27 -14.43 6.38 -10.26
N TRP A 28 -13.68 5.89 -11.24
CA TRP A 28 -12.24 6.10 -11.32
C TRP A 28 -11.90 7.58 -11.49
N VAL A 29 -12.57 8.30 -12.41
CA VAL A 29 -12.33 9.72 -12.64
C VAL A 29 -12.62 10.54 -11.37
N LEU A 30 -13.75 10.26 -10.70
CA LEU A 30 -14.09 10.94 -9.44
C LEU A 30 -13.03 10.67 -8.34
N LEU A 31 -12.59 9.41 -8.21
CA LEU A 31 -11.54 9.06 -7.26
C LEU A 31 -10.22 9.74 -7.63
N ALA A 32 -9.84 9.74 -8.91
CA ALA A 32 -8.62 10.38 -9.38
C ALA A 32 -8.61 11.89 -9.09
N LEU A 33 -9.75 12.56 -9.32
CA LEU A 33 -9.90 13.99 -9.00
C LEU A 33 -9.79 14.23 -7.48
N LEU A 34 -10.43 13.39 -6.67
CA LEU A 34 -10.33 13.48 -5.21
C LEU A 34 -8.89 13.28 -4.74
N MET A 35 -8.20 12.24 -5.23
CA MET A 35 -6.81 11.95 -4.86
C MET A 35 -5.86 13.05 -5.35
N ALA A 36 -6.09 13.60 -6.54
CA ALA A 36 -5.31 14.73 -7.05
C ALA A 36 -5.53 16.00 -6.20
N ALA A 37 -6.76 16.29 -5.78
CA ALA A 37 -7.06 17.41 -4.89
C ALA A 37 -6.38 17.24 -3.53
N MET A 38 -6.40 16.02 -2.95
CA MET A 38 -5.71 15.72 -1.70
C MET A 38 -4.19 15.89 -1.85
N LEU A 39 -3.60 15.40 -2.94
CA LEU A 39 -2.17 15.55 -3.21
C LEU A 39 -1.78 17.04 -3.34
N LEU A 40 -2.55 17.83 -4.10
CA LEU A 40 -2.30 19.25 -4.27
C LEU A 40 -2.44 20.03 -2.95
N THR A 41 -3.46 19.71 -2.15
CA THR A 41 -3.68 20.36 -0.85
C THR A 41 -2.71 19.86 0.23
N ALA A 42 -1.99 18.75 0.03
CA ALA A 42 -0.89 18.32 0.88
C ALA A 42 0.44 19.07 0.60
N LEU A 43 0.61 19.70 -0.56
CA LEU A 43 1.86 20.38 -0.93
C LEU A 43 2.30 21.47 0.08
N PRO A 44 1.41 22.31 0.67
CA PRO A 44 1.81 23.23 1.72
C PRO A 44 2.39 22.53 2.95
N ALA A 45 1.83 21.38 3.35
CA ALA A 45 2.34 20.59 4.47
C ALA A 45 3.75 20.06 4.17
N TYR A 46 3.99 19.50 2.99
CA TYR A 46 5.33 19.12 2.54
C TYR A 46 6.31 20.30 2.60
N GLY A 47 5.89 21.46 2.10
CA GLY A 47 6.71 22.66 2.11
C GLY A 47 7.07 23.14 3.52
N GLN A 48 6.15 23.03 4.47
CA GLN A 48 6.40 23.40 5.88
C GLN A 48 7.33 22.40 6.56
N THR A 49 7.07 21.11 6.43
CA THR A 49 7.92 20.06 7.00
C THR A 49 9.35 20.17 6.47
N MET A 50 9.52 20.26 5.15
CA MET A 50 10.84 20.41 4.55
C MET A 50 11.57 21.68 4.97
N ARG A 51 10.88 22.83 5.08
CA ARG A 51 11.49 24.09 5.54
C ARG A 51 11.88 24.00 7.00
N GLY A 52 11.04 23.39 7.85
CA GLY A 52 11.33 23.17 9.25
C GLY A 52 12.62 22.39 9.42
N GLU A 53 12.73 21.24 8.76
CA GLU A 53 13.90 20.39 8.83
C GLU A 53 15.15 21.03 8.25
N LEU A 54 15.03 21.72 7.11
CA LEU A 54 16.15 22.46 6.51
C LEU A 54 16.63 23.62 7.39
N ALA A 55 15.73 24.26 8.16
CA ALA A 55 16.11 25.33 9.10
C ALA A 55 16.91 24.78 10.31
N HIS A 56 16.76 23.51 10.64
CA HIS A 56 17.55 22.82 11.68
C HIS A 56 18.93 22.38 11.19
N LEU A 57 19.20 22.40 9.88
CA LEU A 57 20.52 22.11 9.32
C LEU A 57 21.52 23.21 9.74
N SER A 58 22.30 22.93 10.78
CA SER A 58 23.41 23.79 11.24
C SER A 58 24.72 23.03 11.10
N PRO A 59 25.81 23.66 10.66
CA PRO A 59 27.13 23.00 10.57
C PRO A 59 27.65 22.43 11.89
N GLN A 60 27.06 22.85 13.00
CA GLN A 60 27.47 22.46 14.36
C GLN A 60 26.54 21.41 14.99
N ASN A 61 25.43 21.03 14.33
CA ASN A 61 24.43 20.16 14.93
C ASN A 61 24.59 18.71 14.44
N GLN A 62 24.65 17.75 15.36
CA GLN A 62 24.71 16.32 15.03
C GLN A 62 23.42 15.81 14.38
N ASP A 63 22.33 16.58 14.46
CA ASP A 63 21.01 16.23 13.91
C ASP A 63 20.87 16.47 12.38
N ASN A 64 21.93 16.99 11.74
CA ASN A 64 21.90 17.29 10.29
C ASN A 64 21.55 16.07 9.44
N MET A 65 21.96 14.85 9.85
CA MET A 65 21.66 13.64 9.10
C MET A 65 20.18 13.28 9.19
N THR A 66 19.55 13.44 10.34
CA THR A 66 18.11 13.20 10.52
C THR A 66 17.29 14.15 9.61
N ALA A 67 17.62 15.44 9.62
CA ALA A 67 16.96 16.40 8.74
C ALA A 67 17.11 16.08 7.24
N VAL A 68 18.30 15.62 6.82
CA VAL A 68 18.54 15.16 5.45
C VAL A 68 17.65 13.95 5.12
N PHE A 69 17.55 12.96 6.05
CA PHE A 69 16.69 11.79 5.82
C PHE A 69 15.21 12.15 5.75
N VAL A 70 14.71 13.07 6.58
CA VAL A 70 13.32 13.55 6.52
C VAL A 70 13.03 14.22 5.19
N VAL A 71 13.93 15.09 4.70
CA VAL A 71 13.76 15.71 3.38
C VAL A 71 13.79 14.68 2.26
N LEU A 72 14.71 13.70 2.31
CA LEU A 72 14.76 12.62 1.32
C LEU A 72 13.50 11.76 1.36
N ALA A 73 13.00 11.42 2.55
CA ALA A 73 11.74 10.69 2.73
C ALA A 73 10.56 11.44 2.11
N GLY A 74 10.45 12.76 2.34
CA GLY A 74 9.42 13.60 1.75
C GLY A 74 9.49 13.63 0.21
N ILE A 75 10.69 13.73 -0.35
CA ILE A 75 10.90 13.69 -1.82
C ILE A 75 10.53 12.29 -2.35
N ALA A 76 10.96 11.23 -1.69
CA ALA A 76 10.65 9.86 -2.08
C ALA A 76 9.14 9.59 -2.03
N SER A 77 8.47 10.02 -0.96
CA SER A 77 7.02 9.96 -0.78
C SER A 77 6.29 10.63 -1.94
N LEU A 78 6.60 11.88 -2.23
CA LEU A 78 5.97 12.65 -3.32
C LEU A 78 6.24 12.00 -4.69
N THR A 79 7.48 11.56 -4.92
CA THR A 79 7.86 10.86 -6.16
C THR A 79 7.07 9.56 -6.33
N THR A 80 6.94 8.78 -5.26
CA THR A 80 6.16 7.53 -5.25
C THR A 80 4.69 7.80 -5.53
N ALA A 81 4.11 8.84 -4.90
CA ALA A 81 2.73 9.25 -5.14
C ALA A 81 2.50 9.61 -6.62
N LEU A 82 3.39 10.41 -7.21
CA LEU A 82 3.29 10.80 -8.62
C LEU A 82 3.48 9.63 -9.57
N LEU A 83 4.42 8.71 -9.29
CA LEU A 83 4.62 7.49 -10.07
C LEU A 83 3.38 6.58 -10.02
N CYS A 84 2.82 6.35 -8.84
CA CYS A 84 1.60 5.55 -8.68
C CYS A 84 0.43 6.17 -9.41
N PHE A 85 0.27 7.50 -9.34
CA PHE A 85 -0.78 8.22 -10.07
C PHE A 85 -0.59 8.11 -11.59
N GLY A 86 0.64 8.28 -12.07
CA GLY A 86 0.99 8.12 -13.49
C GLY A 86 0.72 6.71 -14.00
N LEU A 87 1.10 5.68 -13.24
CA LEU A 87 0.82 4.28 -13.57
C LEU A 87 -0.68 3.98 -13.54
N ALA A 88 -1.42 4.52 -12.55
CA ALA A 88 -2.88 4.39 -12.51
C ALA A 88 -3.53 4.95 -13.77
N LEU A 89 -3.10 6.13 -14.22
CA LEU A 89 -3.58 6.76 -15.45
C LEU A 89 -3.21 5.92 -16.69
N LEU A 90 -2.01 5.34 -16.72
CA LEU A 90 -1.56 4.46 -17.82
C LEU A 90 -2.47 3.23 -17.95
N PHE A 91 -2.74 2.53 -16.84
CA PHE A 91 -3.65 1.38 -16.83
C PHE A 91 -5.07 1.78 -17.20
N PHE A 92 -5.55 2.92 -16.71
CA PHE A 92 -6.87 3.46 -17.08
C PHE A 92 -6.99 3.70 -18.57
N ARG A 93 -5.97 4.24 -19.22
CA ARG A 93 -5.99 4.54 -20.67
C ARG A 93 -5.84 3.29 -21.54
N GLN A 94 -4.99 2.34 -21.13
CA GLN A 94 -4.57 1.23 -22.00
C GLN A 94 -5.33 -0.07 -21.77
N ARG A 95 -5.67 -0.40 -20.51
CA ARG A 95 -6.12 -1.73 -20.12
C ARG A 95 -7.35 -1.77 -19.22
N PHE A 96 -8.11 -0.69 -19.12
CA PHE A 96 -9.21 -0.57 -18.16
C PHE A 96 -10.38 -1.54 -18.40
N THR A 97 -10.48 -2.15 -19.55
CA THR A 97 -11.46 -3.20 -19.86
C THR A 97 -11.13 -4.53 -19.17
N GLU A 98 -9.88 -4.74 -18.78
CA GLU A 98 -9.43 -5.93 -18.05
C GLU A 98 -9.67 -5.72 -16.53
N PRO A 99 -10.43 -6.59 -15.83
CA PRO A 99 -10.81 -6.36 -14.43
C PRO A 99 -9.62 -6.21 -13.48
N VAL A 100 -8.55 -6.98 -13.71
CA VAL A 100 -7.33 -6.90 -12.87
C VAL A 100 -6.60 -5.59 -13.09
N ALA A 101 -6.48 -5.13 -14.35
CA ALA A 101 -5.84 -3.87 -14.67
C ALA A 101 -6.66 -2.68 -14.16
N ALA A 102 -7.99 -2.74 -14.25
CA ALA A 102 -8.87 -1.75 -13.65
C ALA A 102 -8.72 -1.72 -12.13
N GLY A 103 -8.78 -2.88 -11.46
CA GLY A 103 -8.57 -2.99 -10.01
C GLY A 103 -7.21 -2.45 -9.57
N LEU A 104 -6.15 -2.78 -10.31
CA LEU A 104 -4.80 -2.26 -10.06
C LEU A 104 -4.73 -0.73 -10.23
N SER A 105 -5.43 -0.19 -11.24
CA SER A 105 -5.51 1.26 -11.46
C SER A 105 -6.19 1.98 -10.30
N PHE A 106 -7.30 1.45 -9.76
CA PHE A 106 -7.92 1.98 -8.53
C PHE A 106 -7.01 1.85 -7.32
N TYR A 107 -6.36 0.70 -7.16
CA TYR A 107 -5.43 0.45 -6.05
C TYR A 107 -4.26 1.44 -6.05
N LEU A 108 -3.67 1.70 -7.20
CA LEU A 108 -2.56 2.64 -7.34
C LEU A 108 -2.96 4.08 -6.99
N LEU A 109 -4.20 4.51 -7.30
CA LEU A 109 -4.71 5.82 -6.87
C LEU A 109 -4.81 5.90 -5.33
N LEU A 110 -5.37 4.87 -4.69
CA LEU A 110 -5.44 4.81 -3.23
C LEU A 110 -4.05 4.77 -2.61
N TYR A 111 -3.16 3.96 -3.17
CA TYR A 111 -1.78 3.82 -2.71
C TYR A 111 -1.02 5.15 -2.80
N ALA A 112 -1.20 5.91 -3.89
CA ALA A 112 -0.55 7.19 -4.11
C ALA A 112 -0.80 8.21 -2.99
N VAL A 113 -1.94 8.17 -2.33
CA VAL A 113 -2.33 9.16 -1.31
C VAL A 113 -2.24 8.57 0.09
N ILE A 114 -2.66 7.32 0.27
CA ILE A 114 -2.76 6.70 1.60
C ILE A 114 -1.41 6.13 2.05
N MET A 115 -0.73 5.37 1.17
CA MET A 115 0.49 4.64 1.53
C MET A 115 1.77 5.43 1.27
N ALA A 116 1.76 6.35 0.31
CA ALA A 116 2.94 7.12 -0.04
C ALA A 116 3.13 8.39 0.82
N GLY A 117 2.33 8.59 1.88
CA GLY A 117 2.48 9.63 2.88
C GLY A 117 1.70 10.94 2.70
N PRO A 118 1.18 11.35 1.50
CA PRO A 118 0.47 12.62 1.37
C PRO A 118 -0.70 12.79 2.33
N LEU A 119 -1.44 11.72 2.61
CA LEU A 119 -2.59 11.78 3.50
C LEU A 119 -2.21 12.04 4.97
N GLU A 120 -1.09 11.50 5.43
CA GLU A 120 -0.58 11.73 6.79
C GLU A 120 -0.24 13.20 6.99
N LEU A 121 0.54 13.77 6.08
CA LEU A 121 0.89 15.19 6.13
C LEU A 121 -0.34 16.09 5.96
N TRP A 122 -1.26 15.71 5.08
CA TRP A 122 -2.52 16.42 4.89
C TRP A 122 -3.38 16.41 6.15
N GLY A 123 -3.55 15.24 6.78
CA GLY A 123 -4.31 15.08 8.02
C GLY A 123 -3.71 15.86 9.18
N ALA A 124 -2.40 15.78 9.36
CA ALA A 124 -1.68 16.55 10.37
C ALA A 124 -1.83 18.06 10.17
N TYR A 125 -1.72 18.53 8.94
CA TYR A 125 -1.75 19.95 8.60
C TYR A 125 -3.15 20.58 8.69
N TRP A 126 -4.17 19.92 8.11
CA TRP A 126 -5.52 20.49 8.00
C TRP A 126 -6.47 20.09 9.13
N LEU A 127 -6.30 18.90 9.69
CA LEU A 127 -7.18 18.33 10.71
C LEU A 127 -6.52 18.26 12.09
N GLY A 128 -5.20 18.45 12.17
CA GLY A 128 -4.44 18.20 13.39
C GLY A 128 -4.40 16.71 13.77
N ASP A 129 -4.69 15.81 12.83
CA ASP A 129 -4.80 14.38 13.05
C ASP A 129 -3.98 13.58 12.01
N ALA A 130 -2.74 13.26 12.34
CA ALA A 130 -1.87 12.41 11.52
C ALA A 130 -2.36 10.95 11.48
N SER A 131 -3.12 10.49 12.48
CA SER A 131 -3.58 9.11 12.57
C SER A 131 -4.65 8.73 11.55
N LEU A 132 -5.30 9.72 10.92
CA LEU A 132 -6.28 9.46 9.87
C LEU A 132 -5.67 8.59 8.75
N ALA A 133 -4.43 8.88 8.35
CA ALA A 133 -3.73 8.09 7.33
C ALA A 133 -3.55 6.64 7.78
N LEU A 134 -3.10 6.41 9.01
CA LEU A 134 -2.88 5.06 9.54
C LEU A 134 -4.17 4.25 9.61
N ARG A 135 -5.29 4.87 10.03
CA ARG A 135 -6.61 4.22 10.03
C ARG A 135 -7.07 3.85 8.63
N LEU A 136 -6.98 4.78 7.67
CA LEU A 136 -7.37 4.53 6.29
C LEU A 136 -6.44 3.52 5.61
N GLN A 137 -5.15 3.54 5.92
CA GLN A 137 -4.19 2.54 5.45
C GLN A 137 -4.59 1.14 5.93
N SER A 138 -4.84 0.96 7.21
CA SER A 138 -5.22 -0.33 7.79
C SER A 138 -6.58 -0.81 7.29
N GLY A 139 -7.56 0.10 7.15
CA GLY A 139 -8.93 -0.26 6.78
C GLY A 139 -9.19 -0.35 5.28
N LEU A 140 -8.62 0.53 4.46
CA LEU A 140 -8.96 0.60 3.04
C LEU A 140 -7.99 -0.14 2.12
N ILE A 141 -6.71 -0.28 2.50
CA ILE A 141 -5.70 -0.86 1.61
C ILE A 141 -5.64 -2.38 1.69
N ALA A 142 -5.93 -2.98 2.84
CA ALA A 142 -5.81 -4.43 3.03
C ALA A 142 -6.73 -5.24 2.10
N VAL A 143 -8.00 -4.82 1.97
CA VAL A 143 -8.98 -5.53 1.12
C VAL A 143 -8.58 -5.54 -0.35
N PRO A 144 -8.32 -4.40 -1.02
CA PRO A 144 -7.90 -4.41 -2.41
C PRO A 144 -6.54 -5.07 -2.63
N THR A 145 -5.62 -4.99 -1.67
CA THR A 145 -4.33 -5.70 -1.77
C THR A 145 -4.53 -7.21 -1.81
N ILE A 146 -5.30 -7.77 -0.88
CA ILE A 146 -5.60 -9.21 -0.86
C ILE A 146 -6.39 -9.61 -2.10
N ALA A 147 -7.39 -8.81 -2.50
CA ALA A 147 -8.17 -9.06 -3.72
C ALA A 147 -7.26 -9.11 -4.97
N LEU A 148 -6.39 -8.14 -5.14
CA LEU A 148 -5.43 -8.12 -6.26
C LEU A 148 -4.47 -9.30 -6.19
N LEU A 149 -3.92 -9.61 -5.01
CA LEU A 149 -3.05 -10.77 -4.87
C LEU A 149 -3.73 -12.05 -5.33
N VAL A 150 -4.95 -12.35 -4.89
CA VAL A 150 -5.62 -13.62 -5.23
C VAL A 150 -6.19 -13.63 -6.65
N LEU A 151 -6.46 -12.48 -7.27
CA LEU A 151 -6.99 -12.38 -8.63
C LEU A 151 -5.87 -12.30 -9.70
N PHE A 152 -4.69 -11.84 -9.33
CA PHE A 152 -3.57 -11.70 -10.28
C PHE A 152 -3.10 -13.07 -10.81
N PRO A 153 -2.74 -13.21 -12.13
CA PRO A 153 -2.75 -12.15 -13.16
C PRO A 153 -4.04 -12.09 -14.00
N ASN A 154 -4.89 -13.12 -14.00
CA ASN A 154 -5.98 -13.31 -14.98
C ASN A 154 -7.40 -13.09 -14.41
N GLY A 155 -7.53 -12.57 -13.18
CA GLY A 155 -8.83 -12.26 -12.57
C GLY A 155 -9.64 -13.46 -12.08
N ARG A 156 -9.03 -14.64 -11.97
CA ARG A 156 -9.70 -15.85 -11.51
C ARG A 156 -9.20 -16.28 -10.14
N PHE A 157 -10.10 -16.72 -9.27
CA PHE A 157 -9.73 -17.30 -7.96
C PHE A 157 -9.16 -18.72 -8.14
N VAL A 158 -7.85 -18.85 -7.96
CA VAL A 158 -7.15 -20.13 -7.98
C VAL A 158 -6.19 -20.18 -6.81
N PRO A 159 -6.33 -21.16 -5.94
CA PRO A 159 -7.38 -22.18 -5.84
C PRO A 159 -8.76 -21.61 -5.49
N LYS A 160 -9.85 -22.36 -5.75
CA LYS A 160 -11.22 -21.85 -5.57
C LYS A 160 -11.53 -21.35 -4.15
N TRP A 161 -10.87 -21.88 -3.13
CA TRP A 161 -11.06 -21.44 -1.74
C TRP A 161 -10.52 -20.02 -1.50
N SER A 162 -9.56 -19.53 -2.30
CA SER A 162 -8.98 -18.19 -2.14
C SER A 162 -10.01 -17.05 -2.27
N ARG A 163 -11.18 -17.32 -2.90
CA ARG A 163 -12.30 -16.38 -2.96
C ARG A 163 -12.80 -15.92 -1.58
N TRP A 164 -12.61 -16.73 -0.55
CA TRP A 164 -13.06 -16.42 0.81
C TRP A 164 -12.13 -15.46 1.56
N LEU A 165 -10.90 -15.26 1.07
CA LEU A 165 -9.97 -14.33 1.70
C LEU A 165 -10.48 -12.90 1.67
N VAL A 166 -11.09 -12.48 0.55
CA VAL A 166 -11.62 -11.11 0.40
C VAL A 166 -12.73 -10.81 1.41
N PRO A 167 -13.85 -11.59 1.50
CA PRO A 167 -14.90 -11.31 2.47
C PRO A 167 -14.45 -11.48 3.94
N VAL A 168 -13.45 -12.32 4.23
CA VAL A 168 -12.87 -12.43 5.58
C VAL A 168 -12.03 -11.21 5.94
N THR A 169 -11.36 -10.57 4.97
CA THR A 169 -10.57 -9.36 5.22
C THR A 169 -11.45 -8.15 5.52
N ILE A 170 -12.67 -8.07 4.96
CA ILE A 170 -13.55 -6.91 5.12
C ILE A 170 -13.85 -6.59 6.60
N PRO A 171 -14.41 -7.50 7.42
CA PRO A 171 -14.71 -7.20 8.82
C PRO A 171 -13.47 -6.83 9.62
N LEU A 172 -12.34 -7.49 9.36
CA LEU A 172 -11.07 -7.18 9.99
C LEU A 172 -10.60 -5.76 9.66
N SER A 173 -10.68 -5.37 8.39
CA SER A 173 -10.36 -4.02 7.93
C SER A 173 -11.30 -2.96 8.52
N VAL A 174 -12.59 -3.25 8.63
CA VAL A 174 -13.56 -2.33 9.25
C VAL A 174 -13.24 -2.12 10.72
N VAL A 175 -12.90 -3.17 11.47
CA VAL A 175 -12.49 -3.02 12.87
C VAL A 175 -11.24 -2.17 12.99
N LEU A 176 -10.21 -2.44 12.18
CA LEU A 176 -8.96 -1.64 12.18
C LEU A 176 -9.20 -0.17 11.79
N LEU A 177 -10.14 0.10 10.86
CA LEU A 177 -10.52 1.46 10.48
C LEU A 177 -11.18 2.23 11.63
N LEU A 178 -11.96 1.54 12.46
CA LEU A 178 -12.72 2.15 13.56
C LEU A 178 -11.91 2.29 14.86
N LEU A 179 -10.74 1.63 14.97
CA LEU A 179 -9.90 1.76 16.15
C LEU A 179 -9.30 3.17 16.25
N PRO A 180 -9.36 3.81 17.43
CA PRO A 180 -8.76 5.13 17.66
C PRO A 180 -7.22 4.98 17.80
N THR A 181 -6.50 4.95 16.68
CA THR A 181 -5.05 4.71 16.65
C THR A 181 -4.21 5.80 17.31
N ASN A 182 -4.82 6.91 17.73
CA ASN A 182 -4.14 8.02 18.44
C ASN A 182 -3.94 7.76 19.93
N ASP A 183 -4.57 6.73 20.46
CA ASP A 183 -4.48 6.44 21.89
C ASP A 183 -3.35 5.44 22.14
N PRO A 184 -2.20 5.88 22.71
CA PRO A 184 -1.08 4.97 23.00
C PRO A 184 -1.46 3.88 24.00
N THR A 185 -2.54 4.08 24.79
CA THR A 185 -3.01 3.07 25.76
C THR A 185 -3.61 1.86 25.07
N LEU A 186 -4.00 1.97 23.79
CA LEU A 186 -4.48 0.82 23.01
C LEU A 186 -3.43 -0.28 22.87
N PHE A 187 -2.15 0.10 22.77
CA PHE A 187 -1.04 -0.86 22.60
C PHE A 187 -0.53 -1.41 23.93
N THR A 188 -0.82 -0.76 25.04
CA THR A 188 -0.36 -1.15 26.39
C THR A 188 -1.49 -1.51 27.34
N GLY A 189 -2.75 -1.13 27.02
CA GLY A 189 -3.94 -1.31 27.82
C GLY A 189 -4.65 -2.64 27.61
N SER A 190 -5.91 -2.70 28.09
CA SER A 190 -6.76 -3.89 28.02
C SER A 190 -7.10 -4.37 26.60
N LEU A 191 -6.99 -3.50 25.60
CA LEU A 191 -7.23 -3.82 24.18
C LEU A 191 -5.99 -4.28 23.42
N SER A 192 -4.80 -4.22 24.01
CA SER A 192 -3.54 -4.59 23.36
C SER A 192 -3.56 -6.01 22.79
N GLY A 193 -4.13 -6.96 23.54
CA GLY A 193 -4.28 -8.34 23.07
C GLY A 193 -5.19 -8.46 21.84
N LEU A 194 -6.29 -7.69 21.79
CA LEU A 194 -7.18 -7.64 20.63
C LEU A 194 -6.47 -7.07 19.40
N ILE A 195 -5.78 -5.95 19.54
CA ILE A 195 -5.04 -5.31 18.44
C ILE A 195 -3.96 -6.24 17.91
N THR A 196 -3.20 -6.87 18.81
CA THR A 196 -2.20 -7.88 18.42
C THR A 196 -2.83 -9.03 17.65
N ALA A 197 -3.97 -9.56 18.12
CA ALA A 197 -4.68 -10.64 17.45
C ALA A 197 -5.21 -10.22 16.06
N LEU A 198 -5.75 -9.00 15.92
CA LEU A 198 -6.23 -8.45 14.65
C LEU A 198 -5.08 -8.27 13.65
N THR A 199 -3.97 -7.72 14.10
CA THR A 199 -2.76 -7.53 13.28
C THR A 199 -2.18 -8.88 12.85
N ALA A 200 -2.05 -9.83 13.79
CA ALA A 200 -1.61 -11.18 13.48
C ALA A 200 -2.57 -11.89 12.49
N GLY A 201 -3.88 -11.68 12.66
CA GLY A 201 -4.91 -12.17 11.73
C GLY A 201 -4.73 -11.61 10.32
N LEU A 202 -4.44 -10.30 10.19
CA LEU A 202 -4.19 -9.67 8.90
C LEU A 202 -2.91 -10.21 8.25
N ILE A 203 -1.83 -10.34 9.01
CA ILE A 203 -0.57 -10.95 8.54
C ILE A 203 -0.83 -12.40 8.09
N GLY A 204 -1.61 -13.17 8.86
CA GLY A 204 -2.02 -14.52 8.49
C GLY A 204 -2.80 -14.57 7.16
N LEU A 205 -3.73 -13.63 6.94
CA LEU A 205 -4.46 -13.53 5.67
C LEU A 205 -3.54 -13.24 4.49
N PHE A 206 -2.55 -12.36 4.66
CA PHE A 206 -1.53 -12.13 3.65
C PHE A 206 -0.72 -13.39 3.36
N ALA A 207 -0.26 -14.10 4.39
CA ALA A 207 0.48 -15.36 4.23
C ALA A 207 -0.34 -16.41 3.46
N VAL A 208 -1.65 -16.54 3.77
CA VAL A 208 -2.55 -17.43 3.06
C VAL A 208 -2.79 -16.98 1.61
N ALA A 209 -2.88 -15.67 1.35
CA ALA A 209 -2.99 -15.14 -0.01
C ALA A 209 -1.72 -15.45 -0.83
N PHE A 210 -0.53 -15.33 -0.23
CA PHE A 210 0.73 -15.74 -0.87
C PHE A 210 0.78 -17.24 -1.14
N TYR A 211 0.34 -18.06 -0.18
CA TYR A 211 0.23 -19.48 -0.40
C TYR A 211 -0.71 -19.81 -1.57
N ALA A 212 -1.84 -19.13 -1.69
CA ALA A 212 -2.73 -19.27 -2.83
C ALA A 212 -2.03 -18.94 -4.16
N GLN A 213 -1.22 -17.88 -4.20
CA GLN A 213 -0.41 -17.55 -5.39
C GLN A 213 0.67 -18.60 -5.68
N TYR A 214 1.32 -19.15 -4.66
CA TYR A 214 2.28 -20.25 -4.84
C TYR A 214 1.61 -21.49 -5.45
N VAL A 215 0.45 -21.91 -4.92
CA VAL A 215 -0.33 -23.03 -5.47
C VAL A 215 -0.70 -22.77 -6.94
N ARG A 216 -1.20 -21.57 -7.25
CA ARG A 216 -1.52 -21.16 -8.61
C ARG A 216 -0.31 -21.24 -9.54
N TYR A 217 0.83 -20.67 -9.12
CA TYR A 217 2.08 -20.68 -9.88
C TYR A 217 2.51 -22.11 -10.23
N ARG A 218 2.37 -23.04 -9.29
CA ARG A 218 2.80 -24.45 -9.46
C ARG A 218 1.85 -25.25 -10.33
N GLN A 219 0.55 -25.04 -10.21
CA GLN A 219 -0.46 -25.96 -10.74
C GLN A 219 -1.12 -25.51 -12.05
N VAL A 220 -1.32 -24.20 -12.25
CA VAL A 220 -2.24 -23.72 -13.28
C VAL A 220 -1.61 -22.67 -14.21
N SER A 221 -0.53 -22.00 -13.82
CA SER A 221 0.00 -20.86 -14.56
C SER A 221 0.69 -21.27 -15.86
N THR A 222 0.35 -20.56 -16.94
CA THR A 222 1.07 -20.60 -18.23
C THR A 222 2.49 -20.02 -18.09
N ALA A 223 3.36 -20.22 -19.09
CA ALA A 223 4.72 -19.68 -19.08
C ALA A 223 4.74 -18.14 -18.92
N VAL A 224 3.82 -17.44 -19.58
CA VAL A 224 3.67 -15.98 -19.50
C VAL A 224 3.21 -15.55 -18.12
N GLU A 225 2.19 -16.20 -17.57
CA GLU A 225 1.66 -15.91 -16.24
C GLU A 225 2.72 -16.19 -15.16
N ARG A 226 3.54 -17.24 -15.31
CA ARG A 226 4.66 -17.52 -14.41
C ARG A 226 5.69 -16.41 -14.41
N GLN A 227 6.01 -15.85 -15.58
CA GLN A 227 6.94 -14.74 -15.68
C GLN A 227 6.38 -13.47 -15.03
N GLN A 228 5.11 -13.16 -15.26
CA GLN A 228 4.42 -12.04 -14.59
C GLN A 228 4.41 -12.20 -13.06
N THR A 229 4.07 -13.40 -12.56
CA THR A 229 4.05 -13.70 -11.12
C THR A 229 5.44 -13.57 -10.50
N LYS A 230 6.52 -13.96 -11.20
CA LYS A 230 7.89 -13.77 -10.69
C LYS A 230 8.19 -12.30 -10.39
N TRP A 231 7.85 -11.38 -11.28
CA TRP A 231 8.10 -9.95 -11.07
C TRP A 231 7.33 -9.40 -9.86
N VAL A 232 6.09 -9.83 -9.67
CA VAL A 232 5.30 -9.46 -8.49
C VAL A 232 5.93 -10.01 -7.21
N VAL A 233 6.35 -11.28 -7.22
CA VAL A 233 7.02 -11.91 -6.07
C VAL A 233 8.34 -11.23 -5.75
N TYR A 234 9.15 -10.87 -6.75
CA TYR A 234 10.40 -10.13 -6.54
C TYR A 234 10.13 -8.73 -5.96
N GLY A 235 9.18 -7.99 -6.52
CA GLY A 235 8.81 -6.67 -5.98
C GLY A 235 8.37 -6.75 -4.52
N LEU A 236 7.57 -7.76 -4.21
CA LEU A 236 7.10 -7.98 -2.85
C LEU A 236 8.21 -8.45 -1.89
N ALA A 237 9.11 -9.33 -2.34
CA ALA A 237 10.25 -9.76 -1.54
C ALA A 237 11.18 -8.58 -1.24
N LEU A 238 11.40 -7.70 -2.20
CA LEU A 238 12.15 -6.45 -2.00
C LEU A 238 11.44 -5.53 -1.00
N TRP A 239 10.13 -5.37 -1.13
CA TRP A 239 9.34 -4.56 -0.19
C TRP A 239 9.35 -5.13 1.22
N LEU A 240 9.15 -6.43 1.40
CA LEU A 240 9.25 -7.09 2.70
C LEU A 240 10.66 -7.01 3.29
N GLY A 241 11.68 -7.21 2.45
CA GLY A 241 13.08 -7.05 2.86
C GLY A 241 13.36 -5.64 3.36
N TYR A 242 12.85 -4.64 2.64
CA TYR A 242 12.96 -3.25 3.05
C TYR A 242 12.21 -2.97 4.37
N MET A 243 10.98 -3.46 4.54
CA MET A 243 10.21 -3.33 5.78
C MET A 243 10.95 -3.96 6.98
N LEU A 244 11.52 -5.14 6.81
CA LEU A 244 12.31 -5.81 7.86
C LEU A 244 13.58 -5.03 8.19
N LEU A 245 14.29 -4.53 7.18
CA LEU A 245 15.50 -3.73 7.38
C LEU A 245 15.22 -2.39 8.05
N SER A 246 14.11 -1.73 7.72
CA SER A 246 13.73 -0.45 8.34
C SER A 246 13.18 -0.62 9.76
N SER A 247 12.60 -1.77 10.10
CA SER A 247 12.11 -2.01 11.45
C SER A 247 13.24 -2.19 12.48
N ILE A 248 14.42 -2.67 12.09
CA ILE A 248 15.57 -2.81 13.00
C ILE A 248 15.99 -1.47 13.62
N PRO A 249 16.25 -0.40 12.82
CA PRO A 249 16.54 0.92 13.37
C PRO A 249 15.40 1.47 14.22
N TYR A 250 14.16 1.23 13.85
CA TYR A 250 12.99 1.69 14.62
C TYR A 250 12.97 1.10 16.04
N TYR A 251 13.06 -0.22 16.18
CA TYR A 251 13.10 -0.88 17.50
C TYR A 251 14.33 -0.49 18.31
N TYR A 252 15.46 -0.24 17.64
CA TYR A 252 16.65 0.25 18.29
C TYR A 252 16.42 1.65 18.90
N LEU A 253 15.83 2.57 18.14
CA LEU A 253 15.49 3.93 18.61
C LEU A 253 14.52 3.88 19.80
N GLU A 254 13.51 3.02 19.74
CA GLU A 254 12.54 2.86 20.82
C GLU A 254 13.18 2.31 22.12
N SER A 255 14.27 1.56 22.01
CA SER A 255 15.02 1.02 23.14
C SER A 255 16.01 2.00 23.77
N LEU A 256 16.28 3.14 23.13
CA LEU A 256 17.22 4.12 23.63
C LEU A 256 16.61 4.97 24.76
N PRO A 257 17.40 5.37 25.77
CA PRO A 257 17.02 6.41 26.71
C PRO A 257 16.73 7.73 25.98
N PRO A 258 15.82 8.59 26.50
CA PRO A 258 15.42 9.84 25.83
C PRO A 258 16.57 10.78 25.49
N ASP A 259 17.65 10.76 26.27
CA ASP A 259 18.82 11.63 26.10
C ASP A 259 20.01 10.97 25.38
N ALA A 260 19.82 9.75 24.86
CA ALA A 260 20.88 9.03 24.16
C ALA A 260 21.13 9.62 22.76
N PRO A 261 22.40 9.74 22.32
CA PRO A 261 22.70 10.19 20.98
C PRO A 261 22.18 9.18 19.95
N VAL A 262 21.38 9.65 18.99
CA VAL A 262 20.85 8.83 17.91
C VAL A 262 21.96 8.57 16.89
N PRO A 263 22.36 7.33 16.62
CA PRO A 263 23.35 7.04 15.59
C PRO A 263 22.75 7.29 14.19
N TRP A 264 23.57 7.84 13.30
CA TRP A 264 23.12 8.23 11.94
C TRP A 264 22.41 7.11 11.15
N TRP A 265 22.84 5.85 11.33
CA TRP A 265 22.23 4.71 10.65
C TRP A 265 20.79 4.41 11.13
N ALA A 266 20.46 4.79 12.36
CA ALA A 266 19.10 4.61 12.87
C ALA A 266 18.10 5.60 12.21
N SER A 267 18.60 6.73 11.71
CA SER A 267 17.77 7.68 10.94
C SER A 267 17.26 7.11 9.61
N ILE A 268 17.82 5.98 9.13
CA ILE A 268 17.30 5.26 7.97
C ILE A 268 15.85 4.76 8.22
N SER A 269 15.45 4.55 9.47
CA SER A 269 14.07 4.19 9.81
C SER A 269 13.05 5.22 9.30
N VAL A 270 13.43 6.50 9.24
CA VAL A 270 12.57 7.58 8.73
C VAL A 270 12.22 7.40 7.25
N LEU A 271 13.07 6.73 6.46
CA LEU A 271 12.78 6.42 5.05
C LEU A 271 11.78 5.26 4.89
N GLY A 272 11.48 4.52 5.96
CA GLY A 272 10.65 3.32 5.97
C GLY A 272 9.16 3.57 6.29
N TRP A 273 8.82 4.77 6.65
CA TRP A 273 7.48 5.16 7.12
C TRP A 273 6.79 6.15 6.20
#